data_082a93fc5cbbff53bccf6eeeb9e35700
#
_entry.id   082a93fc5cbbff53bccf6eeeb9e35700
#
_cell.length_a   1.000
_cell.length_b   1.000
_cell.length_c   1.000
_cell.angle_alpha   90.00
_cell.angle_beta   90.00
_cell.angle_gamma   90.00
#
_symmetry.space_group_name_H-M   'P 1'
#
loop_
_entity.id
_entity.type
_entity.pdbx_description
1 polymer ?
#
loop_
_entity_poly.entity_id
_entity_poly.type
_entity_poly.pdbx_seq_one_letter_code
_entity_poly.pdbx_strand_id
1 'polypeptide(L)'
;EISLGLVGSEMCIRDSYYMNQQTAPNIYKNRHRYQLGATFSYPVHRFSLSLNSRFESTYTIGTAKPSNKWRNKILLSYTIPDSRWTPFIHTDIFLFLNGKQSGELDRIWYDAGVEYRIDKKNSIECKVREEHLMSKTPQQLNTFISLGYKLKL
;
A
#
# COMPACT_ATOMS: atom_id res chain seq x y z
N GLU A 1 8.71 -34.32 4.63
CA GLU A 1 7.93 -33.78 3.48
C GLU A 1 7.50 -32.36 3.81
N ILE A 2 8.16 -31.41 3.17
CA ILE A 2 7.76 -30.00 3.26
C ILE A 2 6.64 -29.81 2.23
N SER A 3 5.39 -29.83 2.69
CA SER A 3 4.26 -29.43 1.90
C SER A 3 4.40 -27.95 1.58
N LEU A 4 4.92 -27.61 0.42
CA LEU A 4 4.87 -26.29 -0.20
C LEU A 4 3.43 -26.00 -0.65
N GLY A 5 2.52 -25.85 0.31
CA GLY A 5 1.23 -25.29 0.06
C GLY A 5 1.42 -23.81 -0.28
N LEU A 6 1.18 -23.43 -1.51
CA LEU A 6 0.95 -22.04 -1.92
C LEU A 6 -0.28 -21.54 -1.16
N VAL A 7 -0.09 -21.05 0.06
CA VAL A 7 -1.15 -20.49 0.88
C VAL A 7 -1.35 -19.05 0.42
N GLY A 8 -2.39 -18.83 -0.40
CA GLY A 8 -2.98 -17.53 -0.66
C GLY A 8 -2.25 -16.64 -1.66
N SER A 9 -2.32 -16.97 -2.95
CA SER A 9 -2.13 -15.98 -4.00
C SER A 9 -3.49 -15.40 -4.39
N GLU A 10 -3.70 -14.11 -4.15
CA GLU A 10 -4.91 -13.41 -4.59
C GLU A 10 -4.56 -12.45 -5.72
N MET A 11 -5.24 -12.56 -6.84
CA MET A 11 -5.17 -11.60 -7.92
C MET A 11 -6.39 -10.68 -7.83
N CYS A 12 -6.16 -9.41 -7.54
CA CYS A 12 -7.21 -8.41 -7.40
C CYS A 12 -7.10 -7.37 -8.51
N ILE A 13 -8.15 -7.27 -9.33
CA ILE A 13 -8.37 -6.11 -10.20
C ILE A 13 -9.22 -5.13 -9.42
N ARG A 14 -8.69 -3.95 -9.13
CA ARG A 14 -9.46 -2.87 -8.50
C ARG A 14 -9.56 -1.69 -9.46
N ASP A 15 -10.79 -1.39 -9.85
CA ASP A 15 -11.13 -0.08 -10.37
C ASP A 15 -11.42 0.85 -9.19
N SER A 16 -10.60 1.87 -9.02
CA SER A 16 -10.88 2.90 -8.05
C SER A 16 -11.15 4.22 -8.76
N TYR A 17 -12.39 4.65 -8.69
CA TYR A 17 -12.78 6.00 -9.05
C TYR A 17 -12.26 6.97 -8.01
N TYR A 18 -11.39 7.87 -8.42
CA TYR A 18 -10.95 8.97 -7.58
C TYR A 18 -11.54 10.26 -8.14
N MET A 19 -12.58 10.77 -7.50
CA MET A 19 -13.17 12.07 -7.84
C MET A 19 -12.50 13.16 -7.01
N ASN A 20 -12.05 14.21 -7.69
CA ASN A 20 -11.57 15.48 -7.12
C ASN A 20 -10.32 15.42 -6.23
N GLN A 21 -9.17 15.59 -6.81
CA GLN A 21 -7.99 15.98 -6.06
C GLN A 21 -7.70 17.47 -6.28
N GLN A 22 -7.62 18.22 -5.19
CA GLN A 22 -7.15 19.61 -5.21
C GLN A 22 -5.67 19.62 -5.64
N THR A 23 -5.40 20.26 -6.76
CA THR A 23 -4.04 20.35 -7.34
C THR A 23 -3.35 21.68 -7.00
N ALA A 24 -4.16 22.70 -6.66
CA ALA A 24 -3.75 24.02 -6.20
C ALA A 24 -4.95 24.64 -5.44
N PRO A 25 -4.79 25.74 -4.70
CA PRO A 25 -5.91 26.42 -4.09
C PRO A 25 -7.03 26.64 -5.13
N ASN A 26 -8.22 26.09 -4.86
CA ASN A 26 -9.45 26.17 -5.69
C ASN A 26 -9.39 25.52 -7.08
N ILE A 27 -8.37 24.67 -7.39
CA ILE A 27 -8.31 23.91 -8.64
C ILE A 27 -8.50 22.43 -8.34
N TYR A 28 -9.64 21.87 -8.76
CA TYR A 28 -9.96 20.46 -8.66
C TYR A 28 -9.84 19.80 -10.04
N LYS A 29 -9.18 18.65 -10.11
CA LYS A 29 -9.07 17.85 -11.34
C LYS A 29 -9.61 16.46 -11.10
N ASN A 30 -10.45 15.99 -12.01
CA ASN A 30 -10.94 14.63 -11.99
C ASN A 30 -9.84 13.68 -12.44
N ARG A 31 -9.68 12.56 -11.72
CA ARG A 31 -8.71 11.51 -12.01
C ARG A 31 -9.39 10.16 -12.03
N HIS A 32 -8.99 9.34 -13.00
CA HIS A 32 -9.36 7.94 -13.06
C HIS A 32 -8.12 7.11 -12.77
N ARG A 33 -8.25 6.13 -11.89
CA ARG A 33 -7.14 5.23 -11.53
C ARG A 33 -7.57 3.80 -11.74
N TYR A 34 -6.74 3.06 -12.48
CA TYR A 34 -6.83 1.62 -12.64
C TYR A 34 -5.71 0.97 -11.86
N GLN A 35 -6.02 -0.14 -11.19
CA GLN A 35 -5.04 -0.89 -10.40
C GLN A 35 -5.17 -2.37 -10.73
N LEU A 36 -4.04 -3.00 -11.03
CA LEU A 36 -3.91 -4.44 -11.21
C LEU A 36 -2.80 -4.93 -10.29
N GLY A 37 -3.08 -5.90 -9.45
CA GLY A 37 -2.09 -6.36 -8.49
C GLY A 37 -2.29 -7.80 -8.09
N ALA A 38 -1.19 -8.40 -7.61
CA ALA A 38 -1.15 -9.72 -7.02
C ALA A 38 -0.58 -9.65 -5.61
N THR A 39 -1.12 -10.46 -4.71
CA THR A 39 -0.65 -10.59 -3.33
C THR A 39 -0.23 -12.03 -3.10
N PHE A 40 0.98 -12.22 -2.59
CA PHE A 40 1.52 -13.49 -2.14
C PHE A 40 1.72 -13.41 -0.63
N SER A 41 1.18 -14.36 0.11
CA SER A 41 1.33 -14.41 1.56
C SER A 41 1.91 -15.76 1.95
N TYR A 42 2.94 -15.72 2.77
CA TYR A 42 3.64 -16.90 3.25
C TYR A 42 3.71 -16.88 4.79
N PRO A 43 2.99 -17.78 5.47
CA PRO A 43 3.07 -17.92 6.92
C PRO A 43 4.34 -18.69 7.31
N VAL A 44 5.12 -18.11 8.25
CA VAL A 44 6.30 -18.74 8.83
C VAL A 44 6.11 -18.81 10.34
N HIS A 45 5.58 -19.92 10.82
CA HIS A 45 5.29 -20.13 12.24
C HIS A 45 4.34 -19.04 12.79
N ARG A 46 4.84 -18.08 13.55
CA ARG A 46 4.07 -16.96 14.12
C ARG A 46 4.19 -15.68 13.29
N PHE A 47 5.06 -15.69 12.30
CA PHE A 47 5.21 -14.58 11.37
C PHE A 47 4.38 -14.81 10.12
N SER A 48 3.89 -13.74 9.53
CA SER A 48 3.32 -13.76 8.18
C SER A 48 4.05 -12.73 7.34
N LEU A 49 4.68 -13.20 6.26
CA LEU A 49 5.29 -12.36 5.25
C LEU A 49 4.33 -12.23 4.08
N SER A 50 4.03 -11.01 3.65
CA SER A 50 3.18 -10.76 2.49
C SER A 50 3.86 -9.79 1.53
N LEU A 51 3.86 -10.15 0.24
CA LEU A 51 4.30 -9.33 -0.86
C LEU A 51 3.09 -8.96 -1.72
N ASN A 52 2.78 -7.68 -1.83
CA ASN A 52 1.77 -7.17 -2.72
C ASN A 52 2.43 -6.33 -3.81
N SER A 53 2.33 -6.79 -5.05
CA SER A 53 2.87 -6.11 -6.22
C SER A 53 1.71 -5.56 -7.06
N ARG A 54 1.72 -4.27 -7.39
CA ARG A 54 0.59 -3.57 -8.00
C ARG A 54 1.05 -2.60 -9.06
N PHE A 55 0.43 -2.71 -10.23
CA PHE A 55 0.47 -1.69 -11.27
C PHE A 55 -0.65 -0.68 -11.03
N GLU A 56 -0.33 0.60 -11.09
CA GLU A 56 -1.26 1.72 -10.96
C GLU A 56 -1.15 2.63 -12.17
N SER A 57 -2.26 2.87 -12.87
CA SER A 57 -2.35 3.84 -13.96
C SER A 57 -3.34 4.93 -13.57
N THR A 58 -2.90 6.17 -13.54
CA THR A 58 -3.73 7.32 -13.17
C THR A 58 -3.84 8.28 -14.35
N TYR A 59 -5.04 8.43 -14.87
CA TYR A 59 -5.38 9.41 -15.90
C TYR A 59 -6.00 10.65 -15.25
N THR A 60 -5.46 11.82 -15.55
CA THR A 60 -5.99 13.10 -15.11
C THR A 60 -6.63 13.81 -16.30
N ILE A 61 -7.89 14.23 -16.18
CA ILE A 61 -8.58 14.95 -17.25
C ILE A 61 -7.80 16.23 -17.59
N GLY A 62 -7.53 16.43 -18.88
CA GLY A 62 -6.71 17.54 -19.38
C GLY A 62 -5.21 17.24 -19.47
N THR A 63 -4.76 16.00 -19.19
CA THR A 63 -3.39 15.56 -19.45
C THR A 63 -3.33 14.61 -20.63
N ALA A 64 -2.29 14.74 -21.46
CA ALA A 64 -2.16 13.92 -22.68
C ALA A 64 -1.83 12.44 -22.42
N LYS A 65 -1.22 12.12 -21.27
CA LYS A 65 -0.77 10.75 -20.94
C LYS A 65 -1.07 10.39 -19.49
N PRO A 66 -1.44 9.12 -19.21
CA PRO A 66 -1.59 8.63 -17.85
C PRO A 66 -0.24 8.59 -17.13
N SER A 67 -0.27 8.72 -15.81
CA SER A 67 0.87 8.45 -14.94
C SER A 67 0.82 7.00 -14.49
N ASN A 68 1.81 6.21 -14.88
CA ASN A 68 1.91 4.80 -14.54
C ASN A 68 2.97 4.61 -13.47
N LYS A 69 2.62 3.83 -12.43
CA LYS A 69 3.50 3.51 -11.31
C LYS A 69 3.44 2.03 -11.00
N TRP A 70 4.55 1.51 -10.54
CA TRP A 70 4.62 0.20 -9.91
C TRP A 70 4.78 0.37 -8.41
N ARG A 71 3.92 -0.28 -7.65
CA ARG A 71 3.98 -0.28 -6.20
C ARG A 71 4.23 -1.69 -5.69
N ASN A 72 5.27 -1.86 -4.90
CA ASN A 72 5.57 -3.10 -4.21
C ASN A 72 5.48 -2.85 -2.70
N LYS A 73 4.65 -3.63 -2.03
CA LYS A 73 4.49 -3.61 -0.58
C LYS A 73 5.00 -4.92 0.01
N ILE A 74 5.92 -4.82 0.95
CA ILE A 74 6.41 -5.94 1.75
C ILE A 74 5.87 -5.73 3.16
N LEU A 75 5.11 -6.68 3.67
CA LEU A 75 4.50 -6.65 4.99
C LEU A 75 5.00 -7.83 5.81
N LEU A 76 5.49 -7.58 7.00
CA LEU A 76 5.80 -8.58 8.02
C LEU A 76 4.91 -8.33 9.22
N SER A 77 4.15 -9.33 9.65
CA SER A 77 3.33 -9.29 10.86
C SER A 77 3.68 -10.46 11.79
N TYR A 78 3.47 -10.26 13.09
CA TYR A 78 3.73 -11.25 14.12
C TYR A 78 2.47 -11.53 14.93
N THR A 79 2.05 -12.79 14.98
CA THR A 79 0.91 -13.21 15.80
C THR A 79 1.38 -13.55 17.21
N ILE A 80 1.02 -12.71 18.19
CA ILE A 80 1.31 -12.97 19.61
C ILE A 80 0.35 -14.07 20.11
N PRO A 81 0.85 -15.19 20.68
CA PRO A 81 0.00 -16.25 21.22
C PRO A 81 -0.97 -15.71 22.28
N ASP A 82 -2.18 -16.24 22.27
CA ASP A 82 -3.24 -15.93 23.25
C ASP A 82 -3.55 -14.43 23.40
N SER A 83 -3.19 -13.64 22.36
CA SER A 83 -3.35 -12.20 22.33
C SER A 83 -4.23 -11.77 21.17
N ARG A 84 -4.88 -10.62 21.33
CA ARG A 84 -5.63 -9.95 20.27
C ARG A 84 -4.79 -8.93 19.49
N TRP A 85 -3.51 -8.75 19.90
CA TRP A 85 -2.60 -7.81 19.30
C TRP A 85 -1.73 -8.47 18.25
N THR A 86 -1.61 -7.83 17.09
CA THR A 86 -0.76 -8.26 15.98
C THR A 86 0.10 -7.07 15.53
N PRO A 87 1.33 -6.94 16.04
CA PRO A 87 2.26 -5.94 15.53
C PRO A 87 2.68 -6.26 14.11
N PHE A 88 2.94 -5.21 13.33
CA PHE A 88 3.39 -5.32 11.96
C PHE A 88 4.30 -4.17 11.56
N ILE A 89 5.14 -4.45 10.57
CA ILE A 89 5.90 -3.45 9.83
C ILE A 89 5.67 -3.67 8.34
N HIS A 90 5.64 -2.62 7.56
CA HIS A 90 5.66 -2.76 6.11
C HIS A 90 6.39 -1.62 5.41
N THR A 91 6.88 -1.91 4.21
CA THR A 91 7.49 -0.95 3.31
C THR A 91 6.76 -0.97 1.99
N ASP A 92 6.40 0.22 1.50
CA ASP A 92 5.85 0.42 0.16
C ASP A 92 6.87 1.17 -0.70
N ILE A 93 7.22 0.63 -1.85
CA ILE A 93 8.17 1.21 -2.82
C ILE A 93 7.39 1.58 -4.08
N PHE A 94 7.50 2.83 -4.51
CA PHE A 94 6.81 3.35 -5.70
C PHE A 94 7.81 3.73 -6.78
N LEU A 95 7.67 3.14 -7.97
CA LEU A 95 8.51 3.38 -9.13
C LEU A 95 7.69 4.01 -10.24
N PHE A 96 8.21 5.04 -10.90
CA PHE A 96 7.63 5.56 -12.14
C PHE A 96 7.90 4.59 -13.30
N LEU A 97 6.85 4.29 -14.09
CA LEU A 97 6.97 3.43 -15.28
C LEU A 97 6.97 4.23 -16.59
N ASN A 98 6.59 5.50 -16.54
CA ASN A 98 6.55 6.34 -17.73
C ASN A 98 6.87 7.80 -17.41
N GLY A 99 7.06 8.61 -18.49
CA GLY A 99 7.42 10.00 -18.39
C GLY A 99 8.95 10.21 -18.36
N LYS A 100 9.36 11.43 -17.97
CA LYS A 100 10.78 11.80 -17.89
C LYS A 100 11.52 11.06 -16.76
N GLN A 101 10.78 10.57 -15.77
CA GLN A 101 11.29 9.88 -14.58
C GLN A 101 11.08 8.36 -14.64
N SER A 102 10.86 7.80 -15.84
CA SER A 102 10.68 6.35 -15.99
C SER A 102 11.87 5.57 -15.43
N GLY A 103 11.58 4.61 -14.56
CA GLY A 103 12.59 3.83 -13.82
C GLY A 103 13.11 4.49 -12.53
N GLU A 104 12.72 5.72 -12.26
CA GLU A 104 13.11 6.40 -11.02
C GLU A 104 12.16 6.08 -9.87
N LEU A 105 12.72 6.18 -8.66
CA LEU A 105 12.00 6.00 -7.42
C LEU A 105 11.16 7.26 -7.12
N ASP A 106 9.83 7.11 -7.04
CA ASP A 106 8.94 8.22 -6.67
C ASP A 106 9.00 8.48 -5.17
N ARG A 107 8.74 7.44 -4.38
CA ARG A 107 8.71 7.51 -2.92
C ARG A 107 8.85 6.14 -2.27
N ILE A 108 9.20 6.16 -1.01
CA ILE A 108 9.17 4.99 -0.13
C ILE A 108 8.33 5.34 1.10
N TRP A 109 7.48 4.42 1.53
CA TRP A 109 6.79 4.49 2.82
C TRP A 109 7.32 3.42 3.74
N TYR A 110 7.57 3.79 4.98
CA TYR A 110 7.85 2.88 6.08
C TYR A 110 6.74 3.00 7.09
N ASP A 111 6.03 1.91 7.34
CA ASP A 111 4.93 1.85 8.28
C ASP A 111 5.27 0.88 9.41
N ALA A 112 5.06 1.29 10.64
CA ALA A 112 5.08 0.43 11.81
C ALA A 112 3.76 0.60 12.57
N GLY A 113 3.16 -0.49 12.99
CA GLY A 113 1.86 -0.41 13.64
C GLY A 113 1.45 -1.68 14.36
N VAL A 114 0.26 -1.63 14.90
CA VAL A 114 -0.37 -2.73 15.61
C VAL A 114 -1.84 -2.83 15.22
N GLU A 115 -2.29 -4.04 14.98
CA GLU A 115 -3.70 -4.36 14.79
C GLU A 115 -4.25 -5.00 16.07
N TYR A 116 -5.37 -4.48 16.56
CA TYR A 116 -6.12 -5.04 17.67
C TYR A 116 -7.41 -5.69 17.16
N ARG A 117 -7.55 -6.99 17.40
CA ARG A 117 -8.73 -7.76 17.01
C ARG A 117 -9.80 -7.63 18.10
N ILE A 118 -10.90 -6.95 17.77
CA ILE A 118 -12.06 -6.83 18.66
C ILE A 118 -12.80 -8.16 18.72
N ASP A 119 -13.11 -8.71 17.54
CA ASP A 119 -13.77 -10.00 17.36
C ASP A 119 -13.31 -10.70 16.06
N LYS A 120 -14.03 -11.73 15.60
CA LYS A 120 -13.68 -12.50 14.38
C LYS A 120 -13.76 -11.67 13.09
N LYS A 121 -14.58 -10.62 13.08
CA LYS A 121 -14.85 -9.79 11.90
C LYS A 121 -14.26 -8.38 12.01
N ASN A 122 -14.04 -7.88 13.21
CA ASN A 122 -13.72 -6.49 13.47
C ASN A 122 -12.32 -6.32 14.04
N SER A 123 -11.54 -5.42 13.48
CA SER A 123 -10.24 -5.02 14.03
C SER A 123 -9.99 -3.53 13.87
N ILE A 124 -9.17 -2.98 14.77
CA ILE A 124 -8.67 -1.61 14.72
C ILE A 124 -7.17 -1.67 14.45
N GLU A 125 -6.69 -0.83 13.56
CA GLU A 125 -5.27 -0.68 13.23
C GLU A 125 -4.81 0.72 13.62
N CYS A 126 -3.70 0.79 14.36
CA CYS A 126 -2.98 2.04 14.61
C CYS A 126 -1.57 1.91 14.05
N LYS A 127 -1.13 2.90 13.27
CA LYS A 127 0.20 2.90 12.66
C LYS A 127 0.79 4.29 12.52
N VAL A 128 2.11 4.33 12.56
CA VAL A 128 2.92 5.48 12.18
C VAL A 128 3.51 5.20 10.80
N ARG A 129 3.48 6.19 9.94
CA ARG A 129 4.05 6.17 8.59
C ARG A 129 5.08 7.25 8.42
N GLU A 130 6.23 6.88 7.89
CA GLU A 130 7.21 7.81 7.34
C GLU A 130 7.19 7.73 5.81
N GLU A 131 6.95 8.85 5.15
CA GLU A 131 6.98 8.99 3.70
C GLU A 131 8.24 9.73 3.28
N HIS A 132 9.09 9.08 2.51
CA HIS A 132 10.26 9.65 1.88
C HIS A 132 9.94 9.95 0.41
N LEU A 133 9.84 11.22 0.03
CA LEU A 133 9.61 11.67 -1.35
C LEU A 133 10.95 11.82 -2.05
N MET A 134 11.33 10.81 -2.87
CA MET A 134 12.59 10.79 -3.60
C MET A 134 12.55 11.64 -4.88
N SER A 135 11.37 11.81 -5.46
CA SER A 135 11.17 12.59 -6.71
C SER A 135 11.23 14.10 -6.52
N LYS A 136 11.39 14.59 -5.28
CA LYS A 136 11.50 16.03 -4.98
C LYS A 136 12.91 16.41 -4.58
N THR A 137 13.31 17.62 -4.99
CA THR A 137 14.58 18.22 -4.59
C THR A 137 14.30 19.55 -3.88
N PRO A 138 14.66 19.72 -2.58
CA PRO A 138 15.24 18.71 -1.70
C PRO A 138 14.24 17.58 -1.35
N GLN A 139 14.77 16.43 -0.97
CA GLN A 139 13.96 15.30 -0.52
C GLN A 139 13.09 15.71 0.68
N GLN A 140 11.83 15.30 0.68
CA GLN A 140 10.90 15.62 1.75
C GLN A 140 10.58 14.37 2.55
N LEU A 141 10.59 14.53 3.87
CA LEU A 141 10.16 13.54 4.85
C LEU A 141 8.84 14.01 5.47
N ASN A 142 7.82 13.17 5.41
CA ASN A 142 6.53 13.43 6.05
C ASN A 142 6.20 12.27 7.00
N THR A 143 5.75 12.61 8.21
CA THR A 143 5.31 11.62 9.20
C THR A 143 3.80 11.71 9.39
N PHE A 144 3.11 10.57 9.37
CA PHE A 144 1.67 10.48 9.55
C PHE A 144 1.33 9.46 10.64
N ILE A 145 0.32 9.75 11.43
CA ILE A 145 -0.32 8.78 12.33
C ILE A 145 -1.67 8.43 11.72
N SER A 146 -1.97 7.15 11.61
CA SER A 146 -3.21 6.66 11.02
C SER A 146 -3.92 5.70 11.96
N LEU A 147 -5.22 5.89 12.09
CA LEU A 147 -6.13 4.96 12.74
C LEU A 147 -7.07 4.39 11.70
N GLY A 148 -7.19 3.07 11.66
CA GLY A 148 -8.03 2.36 10.70
C GLY A 148 -8.96 1.37 11.40
N TYR A 149 -10.15 1.18 10.81
CA TYR A 149 -11.07 0.12 11.19
C TYR A 149 -11.22 -0.85 10.03
N LYS A 150 -11.17 -2.16 10.30
CA LYS A 150 -11.32 -3.22 9.31
C LYS A 150 -12.51 -4.10 9.66
N LEU A 151 -13.41 -4.28 8.70
CA LEU A 151 -14.53 -5.23 8.76
C LEU A 151 -14.27 -6.36 7.76
N LYS A 152 -14.27 -7.61 8.23
CA LYS A 152 -14.26 -8.81 7.38
C LYS A 152 -15.71 -9.26 7.17
N LEU A 153 -16.16 -9.28 5.94
CA LEU A 153 -17.47 -9.74 5.53
C LEU A 153 -17.52 -11.28 5.44
#